data_5b6db473eb9f2da2ad1bd3efd849eed4
#
_entry.id   5b6db473eb9f2da2ad1bd3efd849eed4
#
_cell.length_a   1.000
_cell.length_b   1.000
_cell.length_c   1.000
_cell.angle_alpha   90.00
_cell.angle_beta   90.00
_cell.angle_gamma   90.00
#
_symmetry.space_group_name_H-M   'P 1'
#
loop_
_entity.id
_entity.type
_entity.pdbx_description
1 polymer ?
#
loop_
_entity_poly.entity_id
_entity_poly.type
_entity_poly.pdbx_seq_one_letter_code
_entity_poly.pdbx_strand_id
1 'polypeptide(L)'
;MNNASPLLSLTILTGASRGMGLAMARQLLDAGHELVTLSRSTSEDLAQAAATAGAPLQQWSVDLGEPEAAARRLGDWLAGLDAARYASVTLINNAGVIPQIAPLSQLQPADIAQAMRVGLEAPMLLTAAFLAATEGWTAVPRKVLNISSGLGRRAIASQASYCAAKAGMDHFSRSVALDEALKPHGARICSLAPGVIDTDMQAVSYTHLTLPTKRIV
;
A
#
# COMPACT_ATOMS: atom_id res chain seq x y z
N MET A 1 33.53 22.24 -10.24
CA MET A 1 32.68 21.06 -10.56
C MET A 1 31.58 21.02 -9.50
N ASN A 2 30.36 21.33 -9.90
CA ASN A 2 29.23 21.27 -8.97
C ASN A 2 28.97 19.81 -8.62
N ASN A 3 29.36 19.40 -7.42
CA ASN A 3 29.05 18.10 -6.85
C ASN A 3 27.61 18.13 -6.32
N ALA A 4 26.62 18.20 -7.21
CA ALA A 4 25.23 18.03 -6.81
C ALA A 4 25.09 16.60 -6.31
N SER A 5 24.66 16.43 -5.06
CA SER A 5 24.33 15.10 -4.53
C SER A 5 23.32 14.42 -5.45
N PRO A 6 23.43 13.11 -5.69
CA PRO A 6 22.47 12.40 -6.54
C PRO A 6 21.06 12.55 -5.97
N LEU A 7 20.08 12.78 -6.84
CA LEU A 7 18.69 12.86 -6.45
C LEU A 7 18.21 11.50 -5.93
N LEU A 8 17.50 11.49 -4.82
CA LEU A 8 16.96 10.28 -4.20
C LEU A 8 15.61 9.87 -4.82
N SER A 9 15.31 8.59 -4.84
CA SER A 9 13.94 8.10 -5.04
C SER A 9 13.27 7.95 -3.69
N LEU A 10 12.18 8.68 -3.44
CA LEU A 10 11.40 8.57 -2.22
C LEU A 10 10.31 7.52 -2.39
N THR A 11 10.21 6.58 -1.45
CA THR A 11 9.11 5.60 -1.43
C THR A 11 8.42 5.60 -0.06
N ILE A 12 7.10 5.70 -0.10
CA ILE A 12 6.22 5.52 1.06
C ILE A 12 5.56 4.14 0.90
N LEU A 13 5.71 3.25 1.88
CA LEU A 13 5.21 1.87 1.81
C LEU A 13 4.38 1.53 3.03
N THR A 14 3.13 1.11 2.83
CA THR A 14 2.29 0.64 3.92
C THR A 14 2.44 -0.87 4.15
N GLY A 15 2.41 -1.31 5.42
CA GLY A 15 2.46 -2.73 5.78
C GLY A 15 3.82 -3.38 5.57
N ALA A 16 4.92 -2.70 5.90
CA ALA A 16 6.29 -3.15 5.68
C ALA A 16 6.89 -4.01 6.81
N SER A 17 6.16 -4.25 7.90
CA SER A 17 6.73 -4.95 9.06
C SER A 17 6.89 -6.47 8.87
N ARG A 18 6.27 -7.08 7.86
CA ARG A 18 6.33 -8.52 7.57
C ARG A 18 5.94 -8.85 6.13
N GLY A 19 6.13 -10.12 5.75
CA GLY A 19 5.65 -10.68 4.47
C GLY A 19 6.15 -9.93 3.25
N MET A 20 5.29 -9.77 2.24
CA MET A 20 5.63 -9.11 0.98
C MET A 20 6.10 -7.67 1.18
N GLY A 21 5.47 -6.92 2.11
CA GLY A 21 5.86 -5.54 2.40
C GLY A 21 7.29 -5.44 2.94
N LEU A 22 7.70 -6.35 3.83
CA LEU A 22 9.07 -6.43 4.33
C LEU A 22 10.06 -6.75 3.20
N ALA A 23 9.71 -7.70 2.33
CA ALA A 23 10.56 -8.07 1.19
C ALA A 23 10.74 -6.90 0.20
N MET A 24 9.65 -6.19 -0.12
CA MET A 24 9.71 -4.98 -0.95
C MET A 24 10.55 -3.87 -0.28
N ALA A 25 10.37 -3.66 1.03
CA ALA A 25 11.10 -2.64 1.76
C ALA A 25 12.62 -2.88 1.71
N ARG A 26 13.07 -4.12 1.90
CA ARG A 26 14.49 -4.47 1.79
C ARG A 26 15.03 -4.18 0.39
N GLN A 27 14.34 -4.62 -0.67
CA GLN A 27 14.76 -4.36 -2.04
C GLN A 27 14.83 -2.86 -2.37
N LEU A 28 13.90 -2.05 -1.84
CA LEU A 28 13.92 -0.60 -2.01
C LEU A 28 15.12 0.06 -1.31
N LEU A 29 15.44 -0.39 -0.09
CA LEU A 29 16.64 0.06 0.63
C LEU A 29 17.92 -0.34 -0.11
N ASP A 30 18.03 -1.57 -0.57
CA ASP A 30 19.16 -2.07 -1.36
C ASP A 30 19.34 -1.27 -2.68
N ALA A 31 18.23 -0.80 -3.25
CA ALA A 31 18.25 0.08 -4.43
C ALA A 31 18.55 1.57 -4.10
N GLY A 32 18.82 1.91 -2.85
CA GLY A 32 19.17 3.26 -2.41
C GLY A 32 18.01 4.24 -2.29
N HIS A 33 16.76 3.74 -2.17
CA HIS A 33 15.61 4.61 -1.95
C HIS A 33 15.61 5.19 -0.53
N GLU A 34 15.22 6.46 -0.40
CA GLU A 34 14.71 6.97 0.87
C GLU A 34 13.35 6.32 1.12
N LEU A 35 13.21 5.59 2.25
CA LEU A 35 12.04 4.80 2.54
C LEU A 35 11.31 5.28 3.78
N VAL A 36 10.00 5.49 3.66
CA VAL A 36 9.10 5.73 4.79
C VAL A 36 8.10 4.59 4.87
N THR A 37 8.04 3.91 6.00
CA THR A 37 7.11 2.79 6.20
C THR A 37 6.01 3.16 7.18
N LEU A 38 4.78 2.76 6.86
CA LEU A 38 3.59 2.93 7.70
C LEU A 38 3.09 1.55 8.11
N SER A 39 3.27 1.17 9.37
CA SER A 39 2.88 -0.14 9.90
C SER A 39 2.51 -0.02 11.37
N ARG A 40 1.77 -0.98 11.92
CA ARG A 40 1.42 -1.01 13.35
C ARG A 40 2.64 -1.20 14.26
N SER A 41 3.70 -1.81 13.73
CA SER A 41 4.97 -2.01 14.43
C SER A 41 6.14 -1.67 13.53
N THR A 42 7.23 -1.24 14.12
CA THR A 42 8.54 -1.11 13.45
C THR A 42 9.20 -2.48 13.26
N SER A 43 10.20 -2.55 12.42
CA SER A 43 10.99 -3.76 12.13
C SER A 43 12.46 -3.45 12.36
N GLU A 44 13.08 -4.17 13.28
CA GLU A 44 14.53 -4.12 13.53
C GLU A 44 15.31 -4.58 12.29
N ASP A 45 14.79 -5.59 11.60
CA ASP A 45 15.34 -6.08 10.34
C ASP A 45 15.45 -4.99 9.26
N LEU A 46 14.46 -4.09 9.18
CA LEU A 46 14.52 -2.96 8.27
C LEU A 46 15.51 -1.90 8.72
N ALA A 47 15.61 -1.65 10.02
CA ALA A 47 16.61 -0.72 10.55
C ALA A 47 18.03 -1.19 10.22
N GLN A 48 18.30 -2.49 10.40
CA GLN A 48 19.58 -3.10 10.05
C GLN A 48 19.85 -3.06 8.53
N ALA A 49 18.86 -3.37 7.71
CA ALA A 49 18.98 -3.31 6.25
C ALA A 49 19.29 -1.89 5.77
N ALA A 50 18.59 -0.89 6.31
CA ALA A 50 18.83 0.51 5.99
C ALA A 50 20.25 0.96 6.35
N ALA A 51 20.72 0.58 7.55
CA ALA A 51 22.08 0.87 8.01
C ALA A 51 23.13 0.21 7.09
N THR A 52 22.90 -1.02 6.67
CA THR A 52 23.80 -1.76 5.76
C THR A 52 23.85 -1.13 4.37
N ALA A 53 22.69 -0.73 3.84
CA ALA A 53 22.58 -0.09 2.53
C ALA A 53 22.98 1.40 2.54
N GLY A 54 23.14 2.02 3.72
CA GLY A 54 23.34 3.46 3.84
C GLY A 54 22.15 4.28 3.34
N ALA A 55 20.95 3.71 3.32
CA ALA A 55 19.75 4.32 2.79
C ALA A 55 18.90 4.97 3.91
N PRO A 56 18.33 6.17 3.70
CA PRO A 56 17.48 6.81 4.68
C PRO A 56 16.20 6.02 4.93
N LEU A 57 15.89 5.73 6.20
CA LEU A 57 14.67 5.02 6.61
C LEU A 57 13.95 5.77 7.71
N GLN A 58 12.64 5.94 7.55
CA GLN A 58 11.72 6.32 8.62
C GLN A 58 10.66 5.23 8.80
N GLN A 59 10.42 4.82 10.02
CA GLN A 59 9.37 3.85 10.35
C GLN A 59 8.30 4.53 11.22
N TRP A 60 7.10 4.65 10.69
CA TRP A 60 5.97 5.25 11.42
C TRP A 60 5.08 4.15 11.96
N SER A 61 4.94 4.13 13.29
CA SER A 61 3.93 3.28 13.94
C SER A 61 2.57 3.95 13.79
N VAL A 62 1.72 3.35 12.95
CA VAL A 62 0.35 3.83 12.67
C VAL A 62 -0.59 2.66 12.48
N ASP A 63 -1.84 2.82 12.90
CA ASP A 63 -2.93 1.88 12.59
C ASP A 63 -3.74 2.42 11.42
N LEU A 64 -3.79 1.66 10.34
CA LEU A 64 -4.61 1.98 9.17
C LEU A 64 -6.10 1.58 9.35
N GLY A 65 -6.46 1.06 10.52
CA GLY A 65 -7.83 1.04 11.00
C GLY A 65 -8.36 2.42 11.41
N GLU A 66 -7.46 3.40 11.60
CA GLU A 66 -7.74 4.82 11.85
C GLU A 66 -7.03 5.65 10.76
N PRO A 67 -7.48 5.56 9.49
CA PRO A 67 -6.68 6.01 8.35
C PRO A 67 -6.59 7.53 8.21
N GLU A 68 -7.51 8.31 8.78
CA GLU A 68 -7.54 9.76 8.65
C GLU A 68 -6.31 10.42 9.29
N ALA A 69 -5.89 9.92 10.46
CA ALA A 69 -4.71 10.43 11.14
C ALA A 69 -3.43 10.11 10.35
N ALA A 70 -3.35 8.90 9.79
CA ALA A 70 -2.23 8.49 8.94
C ALA A 70 -2.13 9.34 7.66
N ALA A 71 -3.27 9.58 7.00
CA ALA A 71 -3.34 10.38 5.79
C ALA A 71 -2.95 11.85 6.04
N ARG A 72 -3.46 12.44 7.11
CA ARG A 72 -3.10 13.80 7.53
C ARG A 72 -1.61 13.92 7.80
N ARG A 73 -1.04 13.01 8.61
CA ARG A 73 0.40 12.97 8.88
C ARG A 73 1.24 12.84 7.61
N LEU A 74 0.81 12.01 6.66
CA LEU A 74 1.49 11.85 5.37
C LEU A 74 1.46 13.14 4.57
N GLY A 75 0.28 13.79 4.46
CA GLY A 75 0.11 15.04 3.72
C GLY A 75 0.98 16.16 4.30
N ASP A 76 0.93 16.37 5.63
CA ASP A 76 1.70 17.41 6.32
C ASP A 76 3.21 17.17 6.17
N TRP A 77 3.66 15.92 6.27
CA TRP A 77 5.07 15.57 6.10
C TRP A 77 5.55 15.81 4.67
N LEU A 78 4.80 15.38 3.66
CA LEU A 78 5.15 15.59 2.25
C LEU A 78 5.17 17.08 1.88
N ALA A 79 4.23 17.87 2.40
CA ALA A 79 4.17 19.31 2.16
C ALA A 79 5.38 20.07 2.72
N GLY A 80 6.08 19.50 3.73
CA GLY A 80 7.30 20.06 4.30
C GLY A 80 8.58 19.68 3.57
N LEU A 81 8.52 18.82 2.54
CA LEU A 81 9.71 18.37 1.81
C LEU A 81 10.06 19.29 0.64
N ASP A 82 11.36 19.40 0.37
CA ASP A 82 11.87 20.04 -0.85
C ASP A 82 11.85 19.02 -2.01
N ALA A 83 10.94 19.24 -2.97
CA ALA A 83 10.80 18.38 -4.15
C ALA A 83 12.10 18.26 -4.97
N ALA A 84 12.94 19.31 -4.99
CA ALA A 84 14.19 19.31 -5.76
C ALA A 84 15.21 18.26 -5.30
N ARG A 85 15.02 17.66 -4.13
CA ARG A 85 15.86 16.56 -3.62
C ARG A 85 15.56 15.21 -4.27
N TYR A 86 14.44 15.07 -4.99
CA TYR A 86 13.92 13.78 -5.41
C TYR A 86 13.91 13.58 -6.93
N ALA A 87 14.39 12.43 -7.37
CA ALA A 87 14.28 11.95 -8.74
C ALA A 87 12.89 11.38 -9.04
N SER A 88 12.21 10.86 -8.00
CA SER A 88 10.84 10.36 -8.09
C SER A 88 10.23 10.20 -6.69
N VAL A 89 8.89 10.21 -6.61
CA VAL A 89 8.18 9.87 -5.39
C VAL A 89 7.10 8.81 -5.67
N THR A 90 7.04 7.79 -4.80
CA THR A 90 6.12 6.65 -4.98
C THR A 90 5.39 6.35 -3.67
N LEU A 91 4.06 6.22 -3.74
CA LEU A 91 3.25 5.64 -2.66
C LEU A 91 2.89 4.20 -3.03
N ILE A 92 3.18 3.25 -2.13
CA ILE A 92 2.79 1.84 -2.28
C ILE A 92 1.81 1.47 -1.17
N ASN A 93 0.55 1.34 -1.52
CA ASN A 93 -0.50 0.85 -0.65
C ASN A 93 -0.50 -0.69 -0.67
N ASN A 94 0.29 -1.28 0.24
CA ASN A 94 0.45 -2.72 0.36
C ASN A 94 -0.26 -3.30 1.59
N ALA A 95 -0.47 -2.50 2.65
CA ALA A 95 -1.14 -2.99 3.85
C ALA A 95 -2.49 -3.62 3.53
N GLY A 96 -2.77 -4.74 4.16
CA GLY A 96 -4.02 -5.46 4.01
C GLY A 96 -4.27 -6.38 5.19
N VAL A 97 -5.54 -6.71 5.38
CA VAL A 97 -5.99 -7.70 6.35
C VAL A 97 -6.85 -8.74 5.64
N ILE A 98 -6.75 -10.00 6.06
CA ILE A 98 -7.73 -11.01 5.72
C ILE A 98 -8.70 -11.06 6.89
N PRO A 99 -9.98 -10.68 6.68
CA PRO A 99 -11.01 -10.84 7.70
C PRO A 99 -11.27 -12.32 7.96
N GLN A 100 -12.08 -12.63 8.98
CA GLN A 100 -12.54 -14.00 9.21
C GLN A 100 -13.13 -14.58 7.91
N ILE A 101 -12.72 -15.78 7.55
CA ILE A 101 -13.23 -16.49 6.36
C ILE A 101 -14.49 -17.23 6.76
N ALA A 102 -15.63 -16.63 6.46
CA ALA A 102 -16.97 -17.16 6.77
C ALA A 102 -18.04 -16.55 5.85
N PRO A 103 -19.22 -17.16 5.71
CA PRO A 103 -20.35 -16.52 5.07
C PRO A 103 -20.67 -15.15 5.70
N LEU A 104 -21.07 -14.19 4.88
CA LEU A 104 -21.27 -12.79 5.33
C LEU A 104 -22.20 -12.68 6.54
N SER A 105 -23.24 -13.54 6.61
CA SER A 105 -24.18 -13.59 7.72
C SER A 105 -23.59 -14.04 9.07
N GLN A 106 -22.37 -14.56 9.06
CA GLN A 106 -21.66 -15.05 10.25
C GLN A 106 -20.51 -14.12 10.67
N LEU A 107 -20.21 -13.07 9.90
CA LEU A 107 -19.16 -12.11 10.22
C LEU A 107 -19.65 -11.11 11.27
N GLN A 108 -18.74 -10.72 12.16
CA GLN A 108 -18.99 -9.60 13.05
C GLN A 108 -18.93 -8.27 12.27
N PRO A 109 -19.78 -7.29 12.58
CA PRO A 109 -19.73 -5.98 11.92
C PRO A 109 -18.37 -5.31 11.99
N ALA A 110 -17.62 -5.50 13.09
CA ALA A 110 -16.29 -4.96 13.26
C ALA A 110 -15.27 -5.54 12.24
N ASP A 111 -15.36 -6.83 11.90
CA ASP A 111 -14.49 -7.48 10.93
C ASP A 111 -14.73 -6.95 9.52
N ILE A 112 -15.99 -6.72 9.18
CA ILE A 112 -16.39 -6.12 7.90
C ILE A 112 -15.85 -4.68 7.82
N ALA A 113 -16.06 -3.88 8.86
CA ALA A 113 -15.59 -2.51 8.94
C ALA A 113 -14.05 -2.44 8.83
N GLN A 114 -13.33 -3.29 9.55
CA GLN A 114 -11.87 -3.36 9.52
C GLN A 114 -11.34 -3.72 8.12
N ALA A 115 -11.97 -4.69 7.44
CA ALA A 115 -11.61 -5.06 6.08
C ALA A 115 -11.76 -3.89 5.10
N MET A 116 -12.83 -3.12 5.22
CA MET A 116 -13.08 -1.95 4.37
C MET A 116 -12.14 -0.79 4.72
N ARG A 117 -11.93 -0.50 6.00
CA ARG A 117 -11.03 0.58 6.44
C ARG A 117 -9.59 0.36 5.97
N VAL A 118 -9.02 -0.80 6.27
CA VAL A 118 -7.62 -1.08 5.89
C VAL A 118 -7.48 -1.40 4.40
N GLY A 119 -8.46 -2.10 3.81
CA GLY A 119 -8.36 -2.62 2.44
C GLY A 119 -8.78 -1.63 1.35
N LEU A 120 -9.54 -0.58 1.69
CA LEU A 120 -10.06 0.39 0.71
C LEU A 120 -9.93 1.83 1.20
N GLU A 121 -10.51 2.18 2.36
CA GLU A 121 -10.55 3.57 2.84
C GLU A 121 -9.14 4.13 3.07
N ALA A 122 -8.27 3.41 3.75
CA ALA A 122 -6.89 3.84 3.98
C ALA A 122 -6.11 4.09 2.67
N PRO A 123 -6.09 3.18 1.67
CA PRO A 123 -5.52 3.46 0.36
C PRO A 123 -6.09 4.70 -0.31
N MET A 124 -7.41 4.93 -0.24
CA MET A 124 -8.04 6.13 -0.83
C MET A 124 -7.57 7.41 -0.14
N LEU A 125 -7.59 7.46 1.19
CA LEU A 125 -7.20 8.64 1.97
C LEU A 125 -5.70 8.93 1.83
N LEU A 126 -4.84 7.91 1.89
CA LEU A 126 -3.40 8.07 1.68
C LEU A 126 -3.09 8.54 0.25
N THR A 127 -3.78 8.00 -0.76
CA THR A 127 -3.63 8.44 -2.14
C THR A 127 -4.06 9.89 -2.30
N ALA A 128 -5.19 10.30 -1.72
CA ALA A 128 -5.66 11.68 -1.77
C ALA A 128 -4.67 12.64 -1.11
N ALA A 129 -4.18 12.31 0.08
CA ALA A 129 -3.18 13.11 0.79
C ALA A 129 -1.85 13.22 0.00
N PHE A 130 -1.39 12.10 -0.56
CA PHE A 130 -0.19 12.05 -1.40
C PHE A 130 -0.34 12.95 -2.63
N LEU A 131 -1.42 12.82 -3.38
CA LEU A 131 -1.66 13.60 -4.60
C LEU A 131 -1.77 15.09 -4.30
N ALA A 132 -2.51 15.47 -3.25
CA ALA A 132 -2.67 16.86 -2.85
C ALA A 132 -1.35 17.49 -2.42
N ALA A 133 -0.58 16.82 -1.57
CA ALA A 133 0.69 17.34 -1.04
C ALA A 133 1.79 17.43 -2.10
N THR A 134 1.73 16.61 -3.14
CA THR A 134 2.73 16.57 -4.21
C THR A 134 2.25 17.23 -5.51
N GLU A 135 1.11 17.90 -5.55
CA GLU A 135 0.54 18.51 -6.77
C GLU A 135 1.53 19.47 -7.43
N GLY A 136 2.26 20.26 -6.65
CA GLY A 136 3.26 21.20 -7.13
C GLY A 136 4.60 20.57 -7.57
N TRP A 137 4.78 19.25 -7.44
CA TRP A 137 6.05 18.59 -7.78
C TRP A 137 6.15 18.28 -9.29
N THR A 138 6.01 19.28 -10.11
CA THR A 138 5.85 19.14 -11.58
C THR A 138 7.08 18.56 -12.29
N ALA A 139 8.27 18.70 -11.72
CA ALA A 139 9.51 18.12 -12.25
C ALA A 139 9.81 16.70 -11.72
N VAL A 140 9.04 16.21 -10.74
CA VAL A 140 9.26 14.92 -10.07
C VAL A 140 8.19 13.92 -10.48
N PRO A 141 8.53 12.81 -11.13
CA PRO A 141 7.59 11.74 -11.43
C PRO A 141 6.91 11.21 -10.16
N ARG A 142 5.58 11.26 -10.12
CA ARG A 142 4.73 10.83 -9.01
C ARG A 142 4.03 9.53 -9.36
N LYS A 143 4.06 8.55 -8.45
CA LYS A 143 3.52 7.21 -8.71
C LYS A 143 2.72 6.71 -7.51
N VAL A 144 1.62 6.01 -7.77
CA VAL A 144 0.86 5.27 -6.76
C VAL A 144 0.69 3.83 -7.24
N LEU A 145 1.13 2.88 -6.41
CA LEU A 145 0.93 1.46 -6.62
C LEU A 145 0.02 0.91 -5.52
N ASN A 146 -1.14 0.42 -5.93
CA ASN A 146 -2.10 -0.22 -5.04
C ASN A 146 -1.99 -1.75 -5.18
N ILE A 147 -1.63 -2.43 -4.09
CA ILE A 147 -1.53 -3.90 -4.08
C ILE A 147 -2.93 -4.49 -3.90
N SER A 148 -3.49 -4.92 -5.02
CA SER A 148 -4.80 -5.56 -5.09
C SER A 148 -4.68 -7.10 -4.94
N SER A 149 -5.64 -7.81 -5.45
CA SER A 149 -5.72 -9.27 -5.44
C SER A 149 -6.48 -9.76 -6.67
N GLY A 150 -6.22 -11.00 -7.08
CA GLY A 150 -7.10 -11.69 -8.03
C GLY A 150 -8.55 -11.76 -7.56
N LEU A 151 -8.78 -11.68 -6.24
CA LEU A 151 -10.12 -11.67 -5.63
C LEU A 151 -10.85 -10.32 -5.79
N GLY A 152 -10.20 -9.27 -6.21
CA GLY A 152 -10.83 -8.04 -6.67
C GLY A 152 -11.50 -8.19 -8.04
N ARG A 153 -11.13 -9.22 -8.81
CA ARG A 153 -11.64 -9.49 -10.17
C ARG A 153 -12.49 -10.76 -10.24
N ARG A 154 -12.28 -11.69 -9.31
CA ARG A 154 -13.00 -12.96 -9.24
C ARG A 154 -13.40 -13.24 -7.79
N ALA A 155 -14.70 -13.24 -7.54
CA ALA A 155 -15.23 -13.52 -6.21
C ALA A 155 -15.05 -15.00 -5.81
N ILE A 156 -14.89 -15.25 -4.52
CA ILE A 156 -14.95 -16.58 -3.92
C ILE A 156 -15.91 -16.55 -2.71
N ALA A 157 -16.42 -17.70 -2.35
CA ALA A 157 -17.29 -17.84 -1.18
C ALA A 157 -16.53 -17.48 0.11
N SER A 158 -17.26 -17.01 1.10
CA SER A 158 -16.75 -16.71 2.46
C SER A 158 -15.70 -15.60 2.57
N GLN A 159 -15.50 -14.79 1.52
CA GLN A 159 -14.58 -13.65 1.52
C GLN A 159 -15.22 -12.36 0.96
N ALA A 160 -16.50 -12.15 1.19
CA ALA A 160 -17.24 -11.04 0.59
C ALA A 160 -16.63 -9.67 0.86
N SER A 161 -16.28 -9.35 2.11
CA SER A 161 -15.69 -8.04 2.48
C SER A 161 -14.30 -7.83 1.88
N TYR A 162 -13.46 -8.86 1.85
CA TYR A 162 -12.16 -8.79 1.21
C TYR A 162 -12.26 -8.58 -0.32
N CYS A 163 -13.13 -9.37 -0.97
CA CYS A 163 -13.39 -9.21 -2.41
C CYS A 163 -13.91 -7.81 -2.73
N ALA A 164 -14.84 -7.28 -1.91
CA ALA A 164 -15.39 -5.93 -2.09
C ALA A 164 -14.31 -4.86 -1.95
N ALA A 165 -13.46 -4.94 -0.91
CA ALA A 165 -12.38 -3.99 -0.70
C ALA A 165 -11.39 -3.99 -1.87
N LYS A 166 -10.98 -5.18 -2.37
CA LYS A 166 -10.03 -5.30 -3.48
C LYS A 166 -10.64 -4.90 -4.84
N ALA A 167 -11.91 -5.19 -5.07
CA ALA A 167 -12.64 -4.71 -6.25
C ALA A 167 -12.79 -3.18 -6.22
N GLY A 168 -13.13 -2.61 -5.07
CA GLY A 168 -13.16 -1.17 -4.85
C GLY A 168 -11.80 -0.53 -5.11
N MET A 169 -10.72 -1.12 -4.59
CA MET A 169 -9.35 -0.67 -4.83
C MET A 169 -9.00 -0.65 -6.32
N ASP A 170 -9.32 -1.70 -7.07
CA ASP A 170 -9.08 -1.76 -8.52
C ASP A 170 -9.87 -0.66 -9.25
N HIS A 171 -11.12 -0.41 -8.83
CA HIS A 171 -11.99 0.54 -9.52
C HIS A 171 -11.60 2.00 -9.20
N PHE A 172 -11.36 2.34 -7.93
CA PHE A 172 -10.92 3.69 -7.58
C PHE A 172 -9.56 4.02 -8.22
N SER A 173 -8.65 3.03 -8.29
CA SER A 173 -7.34 3.25 -8.95
C SER A 173 -7.49 3.66 -10.42
N ARG A 174 -8.43 3.04 -11.15
CA ARG A 174 -8.73 3.42 -12.54
C ARG A 174 -9.34 4.82 -12.63
N SER A 175 -10.28 5.15 -11.73
CA SER A 175 -10.90 6.48 -11.70
C SER A 175 -9.85 7.57 -11.46
N VAL A 176 -9.01 7.42 -10.44
CA VAL A 176 -7.94 8.38 -10.14
C VAL A 176 -6.91 8.46 -11.27
N ALA A 177 -6.60 7.34 -11.94
CA ALA A 177 -5.71 7.35 -13.10
C ALA A 177 -6.27 8.19 -14.25
N LEU A 178 -7.59 8.18 -14.47
CA LEU A 178 -8.26 9.03 -15.46
C LEU A 178 -8.19 10.51 -15.07
N ASP A 179 -8.42 10.83 -13.79
CA ASP A 179 -8.32 12.21 -13.30
C ASP A 179 -6.89 12.75 -13.48
N GLU A 180 -5.89 11.96 -13.11
CA GLU A 180 -4.48 12.37 -13.24
C GLU A 180 -4.02 12.45 -14.71
N ALA A 181 -4.59 11.65 -15.61
CA ALA A 181 -4.29 11.72 -17.05
C ALA A 181 -4.73 13.03 -17.71
N LEU A 182 -5.64 13.78 -17.09
CA LEU A 182 -6.07 15.09 -17.56
C LEU A 182 -5.07 16.21 -17.20
N LYS A 183 -4.10 15.93 -16.34
CA LYS A 183 -3.12 16.92 -15.85
C LYS A 183 -1.81 16.84 -16.64
N PRO A 184 -1.16 17.97 -16.96
CA PRO A 184 0.12 17.98 -17.69
C PRO A 184 1.23 17.17 -17.02
N HIS A 185 1.21 17.13 -15.68
CA HIS A 185 2.19 16.43 -14.85
C HIS A 185 1.51 15.45 -13.89
N GLY A 186 0.43 14.81 -14.33
CA GLY A 186 -0.36 13.90 -13.49
C GLY A 186 0.44 12.68 -13.00
N ALA A 187 0.08 12.20 -11.83
CA ALA A 187 0.69 11.02 -11.25
C ALA A 187 0.28 9.76 -12.03
N ARG A 188 1.16 8.76 -12.02
CA ARG A 188 0.85 7.43 -12.58
C ARG A 188 0.25 6.54 -11.50
N ILE A 189 -0.98 6.09 -11.70
CA ILE A 189 -1.70 5.24 -10.75
C ILE A 189 -1.83 3.84 -11.34
N CYS A 190 -1.47 2.83 -10.56
CA CYS A 190 -1.58 1.43 -10.97
C CYS A 190 -2.13 0.57 -9.82
N SER A 191 -2.96 -0.42 -10.18
CA SER A 191 -3.40 -1.48 -9.27
C SER A 191 -2.83 -2.80 -9.76
N LEU A 192 -2.12 -3.52 -8.88
CA LEU A 192 -1.44 -4.77 -9.17
C LEU A 192 -2.00 -5.91 -8.32
N ALA A 193 -2.43 -6.99 -8.96
CA ALA A 193 -2.68 -8.27 -8.30
C ALA A 193 -1.42 -9.15 -8.43
N PRO A 194 -0.63 -9.31 -7.36
CA PRO A 194 0.69 -9.94 -7.44
C PRO A 194 0.66 -11.46 -7.63
N GLY A 195 -0.53 -12.07 -7.64
CA GLY A 195 -0.69 -13.52 -7.65
C GLY A 195 -0.60 -14.11 -6.24
N VAL A 196 -0.31 -15.42 -6.17
CA VAL A 196 -0.10 -16.14 -4.91
C VAL A 196 1.34 -15.93 -4.47
N ILE A 197 1.51 -15.33 -3.30
CA ILE A 197 2.82 -15.07 -2.71
C ILE A 197 2.90 -15.86 -1.40
N ASP A 198 3.95 -16.64 -1.21
CA ASP A 198 4.19 -17.42 -0.01
C ASP A 198 4.47 -16.50 1.19
N THR A 199 3.44 -16.30 2.00
CA THR A 199 3.45 -15.46 3.21
C THR A 199 2.50 -16.06 4.25
N ASP A 200 2.67 -15.68 5.51
CA ASP A 200 1.74 -16.06 6.60
C ASP A 200 0.28 -15.74 6.26
N MET A 201 0.05 -14.64 5.53
CA MET A 201 -1.29 -14.25 5.04
C MET A 201 -1.89 -15.32 4.12
N GLN A 202 -1.06 -15.96 3.28
CA GLN A 202 -1.49 -17.01 2.36
C GLN A 202 -1.75 -18.32 3.11
N ALA A 203 -0.96 -18.64 4.12
CA ALA A 203 -1.15 -19.83 4.95
C ALA A 203 -2.54 -19.83 5.61
N VAL A 204 -3.00 -18.70 6.13
CA VAL A 204 -4.36 -18.54 6.68
C VAL A 204 -5.43 -18.83 5.63
N SER A 205 -5.23 -18.38 4.39
CA SER A 205 -6.19 -18.62 3.30
C SER A 205 -6.30 -20.11 2.93
N TYR A 206 -5.18 -20.85 2.89
CA TYR A 206 -5.16 -22.27 2.51
C TYR A 206 -5.76 -23.18 3.56
N THR A 207 -5.57 -22.92 4.84
CA THR A 207 -6.14 -23.76 5.91
C THR A 207 -7.68 -23.75 5.92
N HIS A 208 -8.30 -22.73 5.35
CA HIS A 208 -9.76 -22.62 5.25
C HIS A 208 -10.32 -23.07 3.88
N LEU A 209 -9.48 -23.26 2.85
CA LEU A 209 -9.91 -23.68 1.51
C LEU A 209 -10.07 -25.20 1.35
N THR A 210 -9.77 -26.00 2.35
CA THR A 210 -9.93 -27.48 2.36
C THR A 210 -11.37 -27.92 2.69
N LEU A 211 -12.35 -27.08 2.58
CA LEU A 211 -13.76 -27.52 2.60
C LEU A 211 -14.07 -28.26 1.30
N PRO A 212 -14.75 -29.44 1.36
CA PRO A 212 -15.04 -30.22 0.18
C PRO A 212 -15.91 -29.41 -0.80
N THR A 213 -15.36 -29.14 -1.97
CA THR A 213 -16.11 -28.56 -3.08
C THR A 213 -17.20 -29.55 -3.49
N LYS A 214 -18.41 -29.39 -2.96
CA LYS A 214 -19.59 -29.97 -3.61
C LYS A 214 -19.68 -29.33 -4.99
N ARG A 215 -19.37 -30.10 -6.03
CA ARG A 215 -19.71 -29.74 -7.40
C ARG A 215 -21.20 -29.48 -7.42
N ILE A 216 -21.60 -28.24 -7.69
CA ILE A 216 -22.95 -27.93 -8.14
C ILE A 216 -22.96 -28.36 -9.61
N VAL A 217 -23.71 -29.41 -9.92
CA VAL A 217 -24.05 -29.84 -11.27
C VAL A 217 -25.08 -28.88 -11.82
#